data_09d2cf7a62dc50e4309c2ebdf12035cc
#
_entry.id   09d2cf7a62dc50e4309c2ebdf12035cc
#
_cell.length_a   1.000
_cell.length_b   1.000
_cell.length_c   1.000
_cell.angle_alpha   90.00
_cell.angle_beta   90.00
_cell.angle_gamma   90.00
#
_symmetry.space_group_name_H-M   'P 1'
#
loop_
_entity.id
_entity.type
_entity.pdbx_description
1 polymer ?
#
loop_
_entity_poly.entity_id
_entity_poly.type
_entity_poly.pdbx_seq_one_letter_code
_entity_poly.pdbx_strand_id
1 'polypeptide(L)'
;MGGVPWRSKPSFAESTSTTAIFRQPSGRWHVLNCYIRDALAYTRLMPPCIRIMFQVLILALSAAGSSPDQTTPADWTEPFPPFHIAGNLYYVGSKGLANYLITTPQGNILINSDLEANVPMIRASIEKLGFKFEDTKILLISHAHWDHDAGSAMIKQMTGATYMVMDADVPVVESGGQTDFQYGNTPAYLYRPTKVDRVLHDGDQVRLGGIVLVAHLTPGHTKGCTTWTMKVTERGKTYDVVIIGSPNVNSGYKLVDNTAYPQIAEDYERMWRILKSLPCDIFLGAHGSYFDLEEKYPLMKEGGTNPFVDPEGYKKFIAQKEQDFRTELAKQRVPNR
;
A
#
# COMPACT_ATOMS: atom_id res chain seq x y z
N MET A 1 74.71 12.14 -3.97
CA MET A 1 75.52 11.19 -3.23
C MET A 1 74.62 10.30 -2.42
N GLY A 2 74.61 9.07 -2.68
CA GLY A 2 74.45 7.82 -2.01
C GLY A 2 73.00 7.44 -1.73
N GLY A 3 72.40 6.47 -2.27
CA GLY A 3 72.84 5.11 -2.70
C GLY A 3 72.12 4.06 -1.85
N VAL A 4 71.03 3.49 -2.36
CA VAL A 4 70.43 2.12 -2.35
C VAL A 4 71.04 1.09 -1.34
N PRO A 5 70.34 0.00 -0.83
CA PRO A 5 69.55 -0.95 -1.62
C PRO A 5 68.37 -1.66 -0.94
N TRP A 6 67.45 -2.15 -1.76
CA TRP A 6 66.63 -3.35 -1.81
C TRP A 6 66.92 -4.49 -0.84
N ARG A 7 65.85 -5.05 -0.23
CA ARG A 7 65.75 -6.50 0.03
C ARG A 7 64.32 -7.03 -0.15
N SER A 8 64.28 -8.18 -0.72
CA SER A 8 63.31 -9.07 -1.32
C SER A 8 62.22 -9.61 -0.39
N LYS A 9 61.10 -9.94 -1.06
CA LYS A 9 59.90 -10.68 -0.67
C LYS A 9 60.14 -12.03 0.07
N PRO A 10 59.03 -12.54 0.69
CA PRO A 10 58.51 -13.81 0.17
C PRO A 10 57.02 -13.77 -0.19
N SER A 11 56.75 -14.60 -1.19
CA SER A 11 55.48 -14.92 -1.78
C SER A 11 54.57 -15.70 -0.84
N PHE A 12 53.28 -15.31 -0.76
CA PHE A 12 52.23 -16.22 -0.36
C PHE A 12 51.22 -16.38 -1.49
N ALA A 13 50.92 -17.64 -1.78
CA ALA A 13 50.05 -18.08 -2.86
C ALA A 13 48.61 -17.63 -2.65
N GLU A 14 48.06 -16.93 -3.64
CA GLU A 14 46.64 -16.67 -3.75
C GLU A 14 45.93 -17.93 -4.26
N SER A 15 45.07 -18.48 -3.44
CA SER A 15 44.07 -19.45 -3.84
C SER A 15 42.90 -18.67 -4.47
N THR A 16 42.85 -18.66 -5.78
CA THR A 16 41.71 -18.10 -6.56
C THR A 16 40.55 -19.07 -6.48
N SER A 17 39.56 -18.73 -5.63
CA SER A 17 38.21 -19.29 -5.71
C SER A 17 37.40 -18.47 -6.70
N THR A 18 37.26 -18.97 -7.91
CA THR A 18 36.40 -18.37 -8.94
C THR A 18 34.95 -18.70 -8.66
N THR A 19 34.22 -17.78 -8.06
CA THR A 19 32.76 -17.90 -7.92
C THR A 19 32.12 -17.34 -9.18
N ALA A 20 31.68 -18.25 -10.06
CA ALA A 20 30.87 -17.88 -11.21
C ALA A 20 29.48 -17.50 -10.76
N ILE A 21 29.13 -16.21 -10.87
CA ILE A 21 27.78 -15.68 -10.60
C ILE A 21 26.96 -15.85 -11.87
N PHE A 22 26.14 -16.88 -11.94
CA PHE A 22 25.04 -16.96 -12.91
C PHE A 22 23.78 -16.32 -12.32
N ARG A 23 23.37 -15.19 -12.92
CA ARG A 23 22.14 -14.48 -12.60
C ARG A 23 20.99 -15.17 -13.31
N GLN A 24 20.06 -15.78 -12.56
CA GLN A 24 18.72 -16.11 -13.05
C GLN A 24 17.65 -15.57 -12.07
N PRO A 25 16.48 -15.13 -12.57
CA PRO A 25 15.49 -14.41 -11.79
C PRO A 25 14.48 -15.36 -11.13
N SER A 26 14.83 -15.97 -9.99
CA SER A 26 13.92 -16.62 -9.04
C SER A 26 14.70 -17.12 -7.80
N GLY A 27 15.06 -16.16 -6.92
CA GLY A 27 16.08 -16.37 -5.90
C GLY A 27 15.65 -17.06 -4.60
N ARG A 28 14.47 -17.67 -4.45
CA ARG A 28 14.06 -18.30 -3.17
C ARG A 28 14.08 -19.84 -3.16
N TRP A 29 13.92 -20.49 -4.27
CA TRP A 29 13.83 -21.96 -4.31
C TRP A 29 15.17 -22.70 -4.26
N HIS A 30 16.27 -22.08 -4.65
CA HIS A 30 17.59 -22.75 -4.66
C HIS A 30 18.23 -22.87 -3.27
N VAL A 31 18.01 -21.94 -2.37
CA VAL A 31 18.57 -21.99 -1.02
C VAL A 31 17.94 -23.13 -0.20
N LEU A 32 16.61 -23.29 -0.30
CA LEU A 32 15.90 -24.35 0.42
C LEU A 32 16.25 -25.74 -0.11
N ASN A 33 16.43 -25.91 -1.42
CA ASN A 33 16.85 -27.18 -2.04
C ASN A 33 18.30 -27.58 -1.70
N CYS A 34 19.22 -26.65 -1.50
CA CYS A 34 20.56 -26.97 -1.02
C CYS A 34 20.55 -27.51 0.40
N TYR A 35 19.83 -26.88 1.32
CA TYR A 35 19.73 -27.35 2.71
C TYR A 35 19.03 -28.71 2.82
N ILE A 36 18.04 -29.01 2.01
CA ILE A 36 17.35 -30.31 1.99
C ILE A 36 18.29 -31.41 1.42
N ARG A 37 19.09 -31.13 0.39
CA ARG A 37 20.04 -32.09 -0.15
C ARG A 37 21.17 -32.44 0.83
N ASP A 38 21.67 -31.44 1.55
CA ASP A 38 22.73 -31.67 2.56
C ASP A 38 22.16 -32.39 3.78
N ALA A 39 20.94 -32.09 4.23
CA ALA A 39 20.28 -32.84 5.29
C ALA A 39 20.02 -34.31 4.92
N LEU A 40 19.68 -34.62 3.68
CA LEU A 40 19.50 -35.99 3.20
C LEU A 40 20.83 -36.76 3.07
N ALA A 41 21.94 -36.08 2.81
CA ALA A 41 23.26 -36.70 2.79
C ALA A 41 23.70 -37.13 4.19
N TYR A 42 23.42 -36.34 5.24
CA TYR A 42 23.73 -36.66 6.63
C TYR A 42 22.92 -37.85 7.16
N THR A 43 21.69 -38.08 6.69
CA THR A 43 20.86 -39.20 7.15
C THR A 43 21.41 -40.59 6.74
N ARG A 44 22.30 -40.67 5.77
CA ARG A 44 22.90 -41.96 5.34
C ARG A 44 23.87 -42.57 6.37
N LEU A 45 24.36 -41.78 7.31
CA LEU A 45 25.30 -42.19 8.36
C LEU A 45 24.66 -42.51 9.71
N MET A 46 23.34 -42.40 9.83
CA MET A 46 22.60 -42.60 11.10
C MET A 46 22.06 -44.03 11.24
N PRO A 47 21.95 -44.56 12.50
CA PRO A 47 21.31 -45.85 12.77
C PRO A 47 19.85 -45.87 12.25
N PRO A 48 19.35 -47.05 11.82
CA PRO A 48 18.04 -47.14 11.15
C PRO A 48 16.84 -46.60 11.96
N CYS A 49 16.86 -46.72 13.26
CA CYS A 49 15.80 -46.20 14.15
C CYS A 49 15.75 -44.66 14.21
N ILE A 50 16.91 -43.99 14.17
CA ILE A 50 17.00 -42.53 14.16
C ILE A 50 16.66 -42.00 12.75
N ARG A 51 16.97 -42.77 11.72
CA ARG A 51 16.68 -42.44 10.32
C ARG A 51 15.18 -42.33 10.03
N ILE A 52 14.39 -43.26 10.58
CA ILE A 52 12.94 -43.26 10.44
C ILE A 52 12.32 -42.04 11.16
N MET A 53 12.76 -41.72 12.38
CA MET A 53 12.28 -40.51 13.09
C MET A 53 12.62 -39.22 12.35
N PHE A 54 13.81 -39.11 11.74
CA PHE A 54 14.21 -37.92 10.97
C PHE A 54 13.44 -37.81 9.66
N GLN A 55 13.13 -38.93 8.97
CA GLN A 55 12.31 -38.93 7.78
C GLN A 55 10.86 -38.57 8.06
N VAL A 56 10.30 -39.04 9.17
CA VAL A 56 8.93 -38.66 9.61
C VAL A 56 8.89 -37.18 10.01
N LEU A 57 9.94 -36.66 10.64
CA LEU A 57 10.02 -35.24 10.99
C LEU A 57 10.14 -34.34 9.75
N ILE A 58 10.90 -34.73 8.73
CA ILE A 58 11.02 -34.00 7.46
C ILE A 58 9.69 -34.07 6.68
N LEU A 59 8.99 -35.20 6.68
CA LEU A 59 7.67 -35.31 6.07
C LEU A 59 6.59 -34.50 6.83
N ALA A 60 6.69 -34.42 8.16
CA ALA A 60 5.77 -33.63 8.98
C ALA A 60 6.00 -32.11 8.80
N LEU A 61 7.25 -31.66 8.57
CA LEU A 61 7.54 -30.25 8.25
C LEU A 61 7.10 -29.89 6.82
N SER A 62 7.08 -30.84 5.88
CA SER A 62 6.58 -30.59 4.52
C SER A 62 5.06 -30.67 4.40
N ALA A 63 4.38 -31.23 5.41
CA ALA A 63 2.93 -31.26 5.52
C ALA A 63 2.34 -30.08 6.32
N ALA A 64 3.19 -29.18 6.86
CA ALA A 64 2.74 -27.88 7.32
C ALA A 64 2.26 -27.11 6.09
N GLY A 65 0.94 -27.21 5.85
CA GLY A 65 0.27 -26.73 4.66
C GLY A 65 0.68 -25.29 4.37
N SER A 66 1.12 -25.06 3.14
CA SER A 66 1.06 -23.76 2.54
C SER A 66 -0.38 -23.28 2.66
N SER A 67 -0.63 -22.32 3.54
CA SER A 67 -1.82 -21.47 3.43
C SER A 67 -1.95 -21.09 1.97
N PRO A 68 -3.16 -21.03 1.39
CA PRO A 68 -3.30 -20.55 0.03
C PRO A 68 -2.55 -19.23 -0.04
N ASP A 69 -1.52 -19.22 -0.87
CA ASP A 69 -0.70 -18.05 -1.16
C ASP A 69 -1.67 -17.03 -1.76
N GLN A 70 -2.16 -16.11 -0.95
CA GLN A 70 -2.87 -14.95 -1.45
C GLN A 70 -1.82 -14.10 -2.13
N THR A 71 -1.61 -14.42 -3.41
CA THR A 71 -0.68 -13.68 -4.25
C THR A 71 -1.16 -12.23 -4.31
N THR A 72 -0.34 -11.31 -3.81
CA THR A 72 -0.52 -9.88 -4.03
C THR A 72 -0.83 -9.66 -5.51
N PRO A 73 -1.93 -8.99 -5.89
CA PRO A 73 -2.24 -8.72 -7.27
C PRO A 73 -1.04 -8.09 -7.98
N ALA A 74 -0.72 -8.56 -9.19
CA ALA A 74 0.50 -8.15 -9.90
C ALA A 74 0.55 -6.64 -10.17
N ASP A 75 -0.60 -6.04 -10.46
CA ASP A 75 -0.77 -4.61 -10.70
C ASP A 75 -0.49 -3.73 -9.46
N TRP A 76 -0.53 -4.31 -8.26
CA TRP A 76 -0.19 -3.57 -7.02
C TRP A 76 1.29 -3.21 -6.92
N THR A 77 2.15 -3.96 -7.58
CA THR A 77 3.59 -3.73 -7.63
C THR A 77 4.11 -3.35 -9.03
N GLU A 78 3.23 -3.35 -10.03
CA GLU A 78 3.57 -2.95 -11.40
C GLU A 78 3.78 -1.43 -11.46
N PRO A 79 4.98 -0.96 -11.85
CA PRO A 79 5.23 0.48 -11.96
C PRO A 79 4.31 1.16 -12.96
N PHE A 80 3.75 2.30 -12.59
CA PHE A 80 2.99 3.17 -13.48
C PHE A 80 3.75 4.47 -13.74
N PRO A 81 3.67 5.06 -14.94
CA PRO A 81 4.32 6.33 -15.19
C PRO A 81 3.78 7.43 -14.27
N PRO A 82 4.63 8.12 -13.48
CA PRO A 82 4.16 9.24 -12.68
C PRO A 82 3.82 10.43 -13.58
N PHE A 83 2.75 11.15 -13.24
CA PHE A 83 2.26 12.24 -14.06
C PHE A 83 1.59 13.36 -13.24
N HIS A 84 1.51 14.53 -13.84
CA HIS A 84 0.78 15.67 -13.34
C HIS A 84 -0.72 15.48 -13.58
N ILE A 85 -1.54 15.57 -12.52
CA ILE A 85 -3.00 15.47 -12.64
C ILE A 85 -3.61 16.84 -12.90
N ALA A 86 -3.43 17.79 -11.98
CA ALA A 86 -3.88 19.17 -12.10
C ALA A 86 -3.22 20.05 -11.03
N GLY A 87 -2.86 21.29 -11.35
CA GLY A 87 -2.29 22.25 -10.41
C GLY A 87 -1.02 21.73 -9.76
N ASN A 88 -1.08 21.43 -8.47
CA ASN A 88 0.03 20.89 -7.69
C ASN A 88 -0.19 19.42 -7.25
N LEU A 89 -1.11 18.71 -7.88
CA LEU A 89 -1.48 17.33 -7.60
C LEU A 89 -0.90 16.40 -8.67
N TYR A 90 -0.18 15.35 -8.22
CA TYR A 90 0.51 14.39 -9.08
C TYR A 90 0.16 12.96 -8.67
N TYR A 91 0.17 12.04 -9.65
CA TYR A 91 0.11 10.59 -9.44
C TYR A 91 1.53 10.04 -9.32
N VAL A 92 1.79 9.22 -8.28
CA VAL A 92 3.11 8.62 -8.02
C VAL A 92 3.04 7.14 -7.61
N GLY A 93 1.87 6.51 -7.77
CA GLY A 93 1.58 5.14 -7.37
C GLY A 93 1.99 4.07 -8.38
N SER A 94 1.58 2.83 -8.07
CA SER A 94 1.62 1.69 -8.99
C SER A 94 0.42 1.69 -9.93
N LYS A 95 0.31 0.67 -10.77
CA LYS A 95 -0.84 0.49 -11.66
C LYS A 95 -2.14 0.26 -10.88
N GLY A 96 -2.09 -0.56 -9.82
CA GLY A 96 -3.25 -0.92 -9.01
C GLY A 96 -3.45 -0.08 -7.77
N LEU A 97 -2.36 0.36 -7.09
CA LEU A 97 -2.41 1.14 -5.85
C LEU A 97 -2.09 2.61 -6.13
N ALA A 98 -2.98 3.50 -5.68
CA ALA A 98 -2.88 4.91 -6.01
C ALA A 98 -2.26 5.73 -4.88
N ASN A 99 -1.17 6.43 -5.22
CA ASN A 99 -0.50 7.40 -4.36
C ASN A 99 -0.52 8.77 -4.99
N TYR A 100 -0.70 9.78 -4.18
CA TYR A 100 -0.77 11.16 -4.63
C TYR A 100 0.26 12.03 -3.94
N LEU A 101 1.03 12.76 -4.73
CA LEU A 101 1.93 13.78 -4.24
C LEU A 101 1.28 15.16 -4.45
N ILE A 102 1.17 15.93 -3.38
CA ILE A 102 0.71 17.32 -3.43
C ILE A 102 1.89 18.20 -3.05
N THR A 103 2.32 19.02 -4.00
CA THR A 103 3.53 19.82 -3.83
C THR A 103 3.21 21.23 -3.34
N THR A 104 4.04 21.76 -2.44
CA THR A 104 3.93 23.12 -1.92
C THR A 104 5.32 23.76 -1.73
N PRO A 105 5.42 25.10 -1.60
CA PRO A 105 6.69 25.75 -1.30
C PRO A 105 7.30 25.36 0.07
N GLN A 106 6.50 24.75 0.96
CA GLN A 106 6.93 24.35 2.30
C GLN A 106 7.23 22.85 2.41
N GLY A 107 7.21 22.12 1.30
CA GLY A 107 7.37 20.68 1.20
C GLY A 107 6.13 19.99 0.64
N ASN A 108 6.10 18.67 0.70
CA ASN A 108 5.09 17.87 0.03
C ASN A 108 4.20 17.14 1.04
N ILE A 109 2.96 16.84 0.61
CA ILE A 109 2.05 15.91 1.26
C ILE A 109 1.99 14.67 0.38
N LEU A 110 2.15 13.49 0.98
CA LEU A 110 1.97 12.20 0.30
C LEU A 110 0.73 11.51 0.87
N ILE A 111 -0.14 11.00 -0.01
CA ILE A 111 -1.31 10.20 0.37
C ILE A 111 -1.06 8.77 -0.08
N ASN A 112 -1.18 7.83 0.84
CA ASN A 112 -0.87 6.41 0.82
C ASN A 112 0.64 6.11 0.72
N SER A 113 1.00 4.98 1.29
CA SER A 113 2.37 4.46 1.31
C SER A 113 2.49 3.10 0.63
N ASP A 114 1.37 2.50 0.28
CA ASP A 114 1.25 1.17 -0.31
C ASP A 114 1.94 0.05 0.52
N LEU A 115 2.33 -1.01 -0.17
CA LEU A 115 3.20 -2.06 0.35
C LEU A 115 4.60 -1.48 0.68
N GLU A 116 5.26 -1.98 1.72
CA GLU A 116 6.62 -1.53 2.03
C GLU A 116 7.59 -1.72 0.84
N ALA A 117 7.38 -2.76 0.04
CA ALA A 117 8.15 -3.01 -1.18
C ALA A 117 7.95 -1.95 -2.27
N ASN A 118 6.87 -1.18 -2.24
CA ASN A 118 6.58 -0.12 -3.22
C ASN A 118 7.27 1.21 -2.89
N VAL A 119 7.75 1.42 -1.67
CA VAL A 119 8.37 2.70 -1.25
C VAL A 119 9.52 3.14 -2.17
N PRO A 120 10.43 2.26 -2.63
CA PRO A 120 11.45 2.66 -3.61
C PRO A 120 10.87 3.13 -4.95
N MET A 121 9.76 2.54 -5.41
CA MET A 121 9.06 2.93 -6.64
C MET A 121 8.38 4.31 -6.47
N ILE A 122 7.69 4.53 -5.35
CA ILE A 122 7.07 5.83 -5.02
C ILE A 122 8.15 6.93 -5.00
N ARG A 123 9.29 6.67 -4.33
CA ARG A 123 10.44 7.58 -4.33
C ARG A 123 10.92 7.89 -5.74
N ALA A 124 11.18 6.87 -6.55
CA ALA A 124 11.63 7.05 -7.93
C ALA A 124 10.62 7.82 -8.79
N SER A 125 9.32 7.63 -8.56
CA SER A 125 8.24 8.36 -9.23
C SER A 125 8.25 9.86 -8.86
N ILE A 126 8.44 10.19 -7.58
CA ILE A 126 8.55 11.56 -7.09
C ILE A 126 9.81 12.24 -7.68
N GLU A 127 10.95 11.55 -7.65
CA GLU A 127 12.21 12.05 -8.18
C GLU A 127 12.15 12.26 -9.71
N LYS A 128 11.47 11.36 -10.44
CA LYS A 128 11.25 11.50 -11.90
C LYS A 128 10.42 12.73 -12.26
N LEU A 129 9.53 13.17 -11.39
CA LEU A 129 8.78 14.42 -11.57
C LEU A 129 9.58 15.67 -11.19
N GLY A 130 10.84 15.52 -10.74
CA GLY A 130 11.73 16.61 -10.36
C GLY A 130 11.59 17.08 -8.91
N PHE A 131 10.83 16.34 -8.07
CA PHE A 131 10.69 16.64 -6.65
C PHE A 131 11.64 15.78 -5.81
N LYS A 132 11.87 16.18 -4.56
CA LYS A 132 12.65 15.39 -3.61
C LYS A 132 11.72 14.60 -2.70
N PHE A 133 11.99 13.32 -2.56
CA PHE A 133 11.24 12.44 -1.66
C PHE A 133 11.36 12.89 -0.19
N GLU A 134 12.54 13.37 0.20
CA GLU A 134 12.86 13.87 1.53
C GLU A 134 12.10 15.17 1.89
N ASP A 135 11.54 15.86 0.89
CA ASP A 135 10.67 17.03 1.12
C ASP A 135 9.23 16.65 1.50
N THR A 136 8.92 15.36 1.62
CA THR A 136 7.64 14.90 2.18
C THR A 136 7.57 15.29 3.66
N LYS A 137 6.68 16.22 4.00
CA LYS A 137 6.50 16.76 5.37
C LYS A 137 5.30 16.16 6.06
N ILE A 138 4.31 15.69 5.29
CA ILE A 138 3.09 15.09 5.81
C ILE A 138 2.84 13.79 5.03
N LEU A 139 2.56 12.72 5.78
CA LEU A 139 2.09 11.44 5.25
C LEU A 139 0.66 11.21 5.73
N LEU A 140 -0.22 10.91 4.79
CA LEU A 140 -1.63 10.60 5.01
C LEU A 140 -1.93 9.22 4.43
N ILE A 141 -2.98 8.57 4.90
CA ILE A 141 -3.49 7.32 4.32
C ILE A 141 -4.98 7.42 4.02
N SER A 142 -5.46 6.57 3.15
CA SER A 142 -6.88 6.37 2.90
C SER A 142 -7.54 5.49 3.98
N HIS A 143 -6.84 4.45 4.44
CA HIS A 143 -7.27 3.55 5.50
C HIS A 143 -6.12 2.59 5.93
N ALA A 144 -6.32 1.91 7.04
CA ALA A 144 -5.28 1.14 7.74
C ALA A 144 -5.07 -0.29 7.24
N HIS A 145 -5.31 -0.58 5.95
CA HIS A 145 -4.93 -1.88 5.37
C HIS A 145 -3.49 -1.84 4.82
N TRP A 146 -2.85 -3.02 4.76
CA TRP A 146 -1.45 -3.18 4.37
C TRP A 146 -1.14 -2.66 2.96
N ASP A 147 -2.08 -2.70 2.06
CA ASP A 147 -1.96 -2.21 0.68
C ASP A 147 -1.97 -0.68 0.57
N HIS A 148 -2.27 0.03 1.67
CA HIS A 148 -2.25 1.50 1.70
C HIS A 148 -1.33 2.06 2.79
N ASP A 149 -0.92 1.23 3.79
CA ASP A 149 -0.21 1.71 4.98
C ASP A 149 1.11 0.98 5.26
N ALA A 150 1.39 -0.18 4.68
CA ALA A 150 2.57 -0.96 5.05
C ALA A 150 3.91 -0.23 4.81
N GLY A 151 3.97 0.71 3.88
CA GLY A 151 5.14 1.54 3.61
C GLY A 151 5.33 2.71 4.58
N SER A 152 4.34 3.04 5.43
CA SER A 152 4.34 4.27 6.24
C SER A 152 5.52 4.36 7.21
N ALA A 153 5.89 3.26 7.87
CA ALA A 153 7.04 3.22 8.76
C ALA A 153 8.34 3.55 8.02
N MET A 154 8.54 3.03 6.80
CA MET A 154 9.73 3.29 5.99
C MET A 154 9.74 4.74 5.50
N ILE A 155 8.63 5.24 4.96
CA ILE A 155 8.52 6.64 4.48
C ILE A 155 8.81 7.60 5.62
N LYS A 156 8.19 7.41 6.78
CA LYS A 156 8.41 8.24 7.97
C LYS A 156 9.87 8.22 8.42
N GLN A 157 10.51 7.04 8.41
CA GLN A 157 11.93 6.90 8.75
C GLN A 157 12.84 7.66 7.77
N MET A 158 12.52 7.64 6.46
CA MET A 158 13.35 8.25 5.42
C MET A 158 13.17 9.76 5.31
N THR A 159 11.96 10.27 5.61
CA THR A 159 11.59 11.67 5.35
C THR A 159 11.42 12.52 6.62
N GLY A 160 11.15 11.87 7.75
CA GLY A 160 10.72 12.57 8.97
C GLY A 160 9.31 13.16 8.87
N ALA A 161 8.49 12.70 7.93
CA ALA A 161 7.14 13.20 7.73
C ALA A 161 6.26 13.03 8.97
N THR A 162 5.43 14.03 9.25
CA THR A 162 4.37 13.95 10.25
C THR A 162 3.28 13.02 9.73
N TYR A 163 3.11 11.87 10.39
CA TYR A 163 2.10 10.87 10.02
C TYR A 163 0.78 11.17 10.70
N MET A 164 -0.27 11.37 9.92
CA MET A 164 -1.59 11.75 10.41
C MET A 164 -2.64 10.74 9.96
N VAL A 165 -3.45 10.25 10.90
CA VAL A 165 -4.42 9.15 10.67
C VAL A 165 -5.74 9.47 11.35
N MET A 166 -6.86 9.06 10.73
CA MET A 166 -8.19 9.14 11.31
C MET A 166 -8.26 8.32 12.62
N ASP A 167 -8.86 8.87 13.65
CA ASP A 167 -8.90 8.36 15.02
C ASP A 167 -9.22 6.86 15.13
N ALA A 168 -10.23 6.41 14.40
CA ALA A 168 -10.69 5.01 14.47
C ALA A 168 -9.72 4.00 13.79
N ASP A 169 -8.80 4.44 12.95
CA ASP A 169 -7.76 3.59 12.35
C ASP A 169 -6.40 3.66 13.11
N VAL A 170 -6.23 4.59 14.06
CA VAL A 170 -5.00 4.72 14.84
C VAL A 170 -4.58 3.42 15.55
N PRO A 171 -5.46 2.68 16.25
CA PRO A 171 -5.07 1.42 16.88
C PRO A 171 -4.58 0.37 15.88
N VAL A 172 -5.12 0.38 14.64
CA VAL A 172 -4.76 -0.57 13.59
C VAL A 172 -3.34 -0.28 13.09
N VAL A 173 -3.04 0.95 12.72
CA VAL A 173 -1.70 1.32 12.22
C VAL A 173 -0.62 1.21 13.29
N GLU A 174 -0.93 1.56 14.55
CA GLU A 174 0.03 1.44 15.66
C GLU A 174 0.27 0.00 16.11
N SER A 175 -0.65 -0.94 15.80
CA SER A 175 -0.45 -2.37 16.00
C SER A 175 0.10 -3.09 14.77
N GLY A 176 0.29 -2.39 13.63
CA GLY A 176 0.71 -3.01 12.38
C GLY A 176 -0.32 -3.98 11.81
N GLY A 177 -1.60 -3.60 11.89
CA GLY A 177 -2.72 -4.38 11.38
C GLY A 177 -3.33 -5.37 12.37
N GLN A 178 -2.68 -5.66 13.52
CA GLN A 178 -3.12 -6.72 14.45
C GLN A 178 -4.51 -6.47 15.05
N THR A 179 -4.93 -5.22 15.19
CA THR A 179 -6.25 -4.86 15.74
C THR A 179 -7.31 -4.62 14.66
N ASP A 180 -7.00 -4.89 13.40
CA ASP A 180 -8.00 -4.82 12.33
C ASP A 180 -9.12 -5.84 12.58
N PHE A 181 -10.37 -5.41 12.37
CA PHE A 181 -11.56 -6.20 12.68
C PHE A 181 -11.70 -7.44 11.80
N GLN A 182 -11.15 -7.41 10.58
CA GLN A 182 -11.26 -8.48 9.58
C GLN A 182 -9.94 -9.26 9.44
N TYR A 183 -8.82 -8.54 9.35
CA TYR A 183 -7.54 -9.12 8.93
C TYR A 183 -6.52 -9.28 10.06
N GLY A 184 -6.81 -8.80 11.26
CA GLY A 184 -5.86 -8.77 12.38
C GLY A 184 -5.26 -10.13 12.79
N ASN A 185 -5.94 -11.23 12.47
CA ASN A 185 -5.47 -12.59 12.71
C ASN A 185 -4.80 -13.25 11.49
N THR A 186 -4.58 -12.51 10.40
CA THR A 186 -4.01 -13.03 9.15
C THR A 186 -2.58 -12.51 8.97
N PRO A 187 -1.53 -13.32 9.26
CA PRO A 187 -0.14 -12.86 9.23
C PRO A 187 0.29 -12.20 7.91
N ALA A 188 -0.30 -12.63 6.78
CA ALA A 188 0.00 -12.07 5.46
C ALA A 188 -0.42 -10.60 5.29
N TYR A 189 -1.29 -10.09 6.15
CA TYR A 189 -1.82 -8.72 6.11
C TYR A 189 -1.25 -7.82 7.21
N LEU A 190 -0.37 -8.37 8.04
CA LEU A 190 0.33 -7.59 9.06
C LEU A 190 1.53 -6.86 8.44
N TYR A 191 1.83 -5.71 9.00
CA TYR A 191 2.89 -4.83 8.52
C TYR A 191 3.64 -4.18 9.70
N ARG A 192 4.66 -3.38 9.41
CA ARG A 192 5.46 -2.73 10.45
C ARG A 192 4.65 -1.63 11.15
N PRO A 193 4.43 -1.71 12.48
CA PRO A 193 3.72 -0.69 13.24
C PRO A 193 4.30 0.70 13.02
N THR A 194 3.43 1.70 12.91
CA THR A 194 3.85 3.09 12.71
C THR A 194 3.15 3.99 13.72
N LYS A 195 3.94 4.69 14.56
CA LYS A 195 3.39 5.64 15.51
C LYS A 195 2.77 6.84 14.80
N VAL A 196 1.54 7.16 15.15
CA VAL A 196 0.80 8.33 14.67
C VAL A 196 1.29 9.58 15.40
N ASP A 197 1.57 10.66 14.66
CA ASP A 197 2.00 11.94 15.22
C ASP A 197 0.83 12.89 15.45
N ARG A 198 -0.20 12.81 14.60
CA ARG A 198 -1.44 13.58 14.75
C ARG A 198 -2.65 12.72 14.44
N VAL A 199 -3.54 12.61 15.42
CA VAL A 199 -4.86 12.00 15.25
C VAL A 199 -5.78 13.00 14.55
N LEU A 200 -6.51 12.53 13.54
CA LEU A 200 -7.49 13.30 12.79
C LEU A 200 -8.90 12.85 13.15
N HIS A 201 -9.82 13.80 13.08
CA HIS A 201 -11.26 13.58 13.22
C HIS A 201 -12.02 14.01 11.97
N ASP A 202 -13.28 13.61 11.86
CA ASP A 202 -14.14 13.97 10.73
C ASP A 202 -14.19 15.50 10.55
N GLY A 203 -13.90 15.96 9.33
CA GLY A 203 -13.86 17.38 8.99
C GLY A 203 -12.55 18.10 9.31
N ASP A 204 -11.57 17.42 9.91
CA ASP A 204 -10.27 18.02 10.19
C ASP A 204 -9.55 18.45 8.91
N GLN A 205 -8.83 19.56 9.04
CA GLN A 205 -8.05 20.12 7.96
C GLN A 205 -6.56 19.85 8.14
N VAL A 206 -5.93 19.36 7.08
CA VAL A 206 -4.49 19.26 6.94
C VAL A 206 -4.01 20.43 6.08
N ARG A 207 -3.07 21.23 6.60
CA ARG A 207 -2.60 22.45 5.95
C ARG A 207 -1.08 22.40 5.75
N LEU A 208 -0.61 22.74 4.55
CA LEU A 208 0.79 22.92 4.24
C LEU A 208 0.94 23.89 3.06
N GLY A 209 1.78 24.92 3.19
CA GLY A 209 2.16 25.82 2.09
C GLY A 209 1.00 26.47 1.34
N GLY A 210 -0.09 26.80 2.05
CA GLY A 210 -1.30 27.40 1.47
C GLY A 210 -2.33 26.38 0.97
N ILE A 211 -1.98 25.09 0.91
CA ILE A 211 -2.91 24.00 0.54
C ILE A 211 -3.69 23.55 1.77
N VAL A 212 -4.94 23.17 1.54
CA VAL A 212 -5.85 22.62 2.55
C VAL A 212 -6.49 21.35 2.01
N LEU A 213 -6.27 20.23 2.71
CA LEU A 213 -7.04 19.02 2.54
C LEU A 213 -8.04 18.90 3.69
N VAL A 214 -9.21 18.35 3.39
CA VAL A 214 -10.22 18.01 4.41
C VAL A 214 -10.34 16.51 4.51
N ALA A 215 -10.24 15.98 5.73
CA ALA A 215 -10.42 14.58 6.05
C ALA A 215 -11.91 14.30 6.29
N HIS A 216 -12.56 13.51 5.45
CA HIS A 216 -13.93 13.06 5.64
C HIS A 216 -13.91 11.63 6.14
N LEU A 217 -14.46 11.38 7.33
CA LEU A 217 -14.63 10.01 7.84
C LEU A 217 -15.72 9.30 7.04
N THR A 218 -15.30 8.40 6.15
CA THR A 218 -16.16 7.56 5.29
C THR A 218 -16.02 6.09 5.69
N PRO A 219 -16.56 5.70 6.89
CA PRO A 219 -16.30 4.42 7.53
C PRO A 219 -17.06 3.27 6.89
N GLY A 220 -16.67 2.05 7.20
CA GLY A 220 -17.28 0.80 6.71
C GLY A 220 -16.23 -0.18 6.22
N HIS A 221 -15.39 0.22 5.26
CA HIS A 221 -14.27 -0.58 4.79
C HIS A 221 -13.20 -0.79 5.88
N THR A 222 -12.80 0.26 6.56
CA THR A 222 -12.25 0.28 7.92
C THR A 222 -13.07 1.24 8.78
N LYS A 223 -12.84 1.22 10.08
CA LYS A 223 -13.54 2.13 11.01
C LYS A 223 -13.12 3.59 10.79
N GLY A 224 -11.86 3.82 10.38
CA GLY A 224 -11.28 5.13 10.12
C GLY A 224 -11.07 5.44 8.63
N CYS A 225 -11.69 4.68 7.72
CA CYS A 225 -11.56 4.96 6.28
C CYS A 225 -11.84 6.43 5.97
N THR A 226 -10.92 7.07 5.25
CA THR A 226 -10.89 8.52 5.02
C THR A 226 -10.96 8.81 3.54
N THR A 227 -11.90 9.67 3.15
CA THR A 227 -11.95 10.32 1.85
C THR A 227 -11.35 11.71 1.97
N TRP A 228 -10.44 12.06 1.09
CA TRP A 228 -9.78 13.36 1.07
C TRP A 228 -10.42 14.27 0.04
N THR A 229 -10.64 15.55 0.41
CA THR A 229 -11.03 16.59 -0.55
C THR A 229 -10.05 17.74 -0.51
N MET A 230 -9.83 18.35 -1.66
CA MET A 230 -9.06 19.58 -1.80
C MET A 230 -9.51 20.38 -3.02
N LYS A 231 -9.04 21.61 -3.14
CA LYS A 231 -9.18 22.41 -4.36
C LYS A 231 -7.84 22.53 -5.05
N VAL A 232 -7.85 22.38 -6.37
CA VAL A 232 -6.67 22.66 -7.21
C VAL A 232 -7.04 23.71 -8.25
N THR A 233 -6.08 24.55 -8.61
CA THR A 233 -6.27 25.55 -9.67
C THR A 233 -5.36 25.19 -10.85
N GLU A 234 -5.96 25.01 -12.01
CA GLU A 234 -5.27 24.72 -13.26
C GLU A 234 -5.73 25.71 -14.33
N ARG A 235 -4.81 26.45 -14.96
CA ARG A 235 -5.10 27.44 -16.03
C ARG A 235 -6.21 28.43 -15.65
N GLY A 236 -6.21 28.89 -14.41
CA GLY A 236 -7.17 29.87 -13.91
C GLY A 236 -8.56 29.33 -13.54
N LYS A 237 -8.78 28.01 -13.69
CA LYS A 237 -10.00 27.34 -13.24
C LYS A 237 -9.71 26.54 -11.98
N THR A 238 -10.56 26.66 -10.97
CA THR A 238 -10.49 25.87 -9.73
C THR A 238 -11.41 24.66 -9.83
N TYR A 239 -10.92 23.52 -9.39
CA TYR A 239 -11.60 22.24 -9.40
C TYR A 239 -11.72 21.70 -7.98
N ASP A 240 -12.85 21.09 -7.66
CA ASP A 240 -13.06 20.29 -6.47
C ASP A 240 -12.54 18.87 -6.74
N VAL A 241 -11.54 18.45 -5.94
CA VAL A 241 -10.93 17.11 -6.04
C VAL A 241 -11.48 16.25 -4.93
N VAL A 242 -11.89 15.03 -5.27
CA VAL A 242 -12.25 13.98 -4.31
C VAL A 242 -11.34 12.78 -4.53
N ILE A 243 -10.65 12.35 -3.46
CA ILE A 243 -9.84 11.11 -3.43
C ILE A 243 -10.55 10.16 -2.47
N ILE A 244 -11.30 9.20 -3.02
CA ILE A 244 -12.08 8.25 -2.22
C ILE A 244 -11.14 7.25 -1.52
N GLY A 245 -11.37 7.00 -0.22
CA GLY A 245 -10.64 5.99 0.55
C GLY A 245 -10.94 4.58 0.05
N SER A 246 -11.99 3.95 0.53
CA SER A 246 -12.49 2.68 -0.03
C SER A 246 -13.98 2.48 0.25
N PRO A 247 -14.80 2.31 -0.79
CA PRO A 247 -16.22 2.01 -0.65
C PRO A 247 -16.51 0.51 -0.76
N ASN A 248 -15.49 -0.35 -0.90
CA ASN A 248 -15.67 -1.76 -1.14
C ASN A 248 -16.11 -2.52 0.11
N VAL A 249 -17.05 -3.45 -0.06
CA VAL A 249 -17.31 -4.54 0.88
C VAL A 249 -16.45 -5.72 0.44
N ASN A 250 -15.38 -6.01 1.17
CA ASN A 250 -14.47 -7.09 0.81
C ASN A 250 -15.11 -8.45 1.05
N SER A 251 -14.67 -9.44 0.29
CA SER A 251 -15.09 -10.83 0.48
C SER A 251 -14.86 -11.27 1.94
N GLY A 252 -15.87 -11.87 2.54
CA GLY A 252 -15.84 -12.31 3.93
C GLY A 252 -16.23 -11.24 4.97
N TYR A 253 -16.49 -10.00 4.57
CA TYR A 253 -17.03 -9.00 5.50
C TYR A 253 -18.43 -9.40 5.97
N LYS A 254 -18.59 -9.43 7.29
CA LYS A 254 -19.91 -9.62 7.92
C LYS A 254 -20.56 -8.24 8.10
N LEU A 255 -21.60 -7.96 7.34
CA LEU A 255 -22.37 -6.72 7.47
C LEU A 255 -23.51 -6.86 8.52
N VAL A 256 -23.83 -8.10 8.93
CA VAL A 256 -24.85 -8.41 9.92
C VAL A 256 -24.18 -9.23 11.03
N ASP A 257 -24.54 -8.94 12.28
CA ASP A 257 -24.05 -9.62 13.49
C ASP A 257 -22.51 -9.69 13.58
N ASN A 258 -21.84 -8.61 13.17
CA ASN A 258 -20.39 -8.48 13.26
C ASN A 258 -19.99 -8.05 14.67
N THR A 259 -19.51 -8.99 15.48
CA THR A 259 -19.11 -8.70 16.87
C THR A 259 -17.85 -7.82 16.97
N ALA A 260 -16.97 -7.85 15.97
CA ALA A 260 -15.75 -7.03 15.95
C ALA A 260 -15.99 -5.61 15.40
N TYR A 261 -17.07 -5.46 14.60
CA TYR A 261 -17.51 -4.17 14.04
C TYR A 261 -19.05 -4.10 13.98
N PRO A 262 -19.73 -3.94 15.15
CA PRO A 262 -21.18 -4.02 15.21
C PRO A 262 -21.93 -3.00 14.34
N GLN A 263 -21.36 -1.80 14.13
CA GLN A 263 -22.00 -0.70 13.36
C GLN A 263 -21.59 -0.70 11.88
N ILE A 264 -20.97 -1.75 11.35
CA ILE A 264 -20.39 -1.76 9.98
C ILE A 264 -21.42 -1.37 8.92
N ALA A 265 -22.64 -1.88 9.00
CA ALA A 265 -23.70 -1.57 8.02
C ALA A 265 -24.15 -0.10 8.10
N GLU A 266 -24.33 0.41 9.30
CA GLU A 266 -24.69 1.82 9.55
C GLU A 266 -23.58 2.77 9.08
N ASP A 267 -22.32 2.38 9.26
CA ASP A 267 -21.16 3.15 8.83
C ASP A 267 -21.05 3.19 7.32
N TYR A 268 -21.29 2.08 6.60
CA TYR A 268 -21.45 2.13 5.14
C TYR A 268 -22.60 3.06 4.71
N GLU A 269 -23.75 3.03 5.39
CA GLU A 269 -24.85 3.96 5.08
C GLU A 269 -24.47 5.42 5.34
N ARG A 270 -23.66 5.69 6.37
CA ARG A 270 -23.08 7.02 6.61
C ARG A 270 -22.14 7.43 5.48
N MET A 271 -21.24 6.55 5.07
CA MET A 271 -20.30 6.78 3.97
C MET A 271 -21.04 7.20 2.70
N TRP A 272 -22.10 6.49 2.29
CA TRP A 272 -22.86 6.83 1.08
C TRP A 272 -23.46 8.22 1.15
N ARG A 273 -24.00 8.64 2.31
CA ARG A 273 -24.52 9.99 2.48
C ARG A 273 -23.44 11.04 2.31
N ILE A 274 -22.27 10.82 2.89
CA ILE A 274 -21.12 11.74 2.79
C ILE A 274 -20.65 11.82 1.34
N LEU A 275 -20.30 10.69 0.72
CA LEU A 275 -19.79 10.68 -0.66
C LEU A 275 -20.74 11.36 -1.64
N LYS A 276 -22.06 11.15 -1.53
CA LYS A 276 -23.05 11.81 -2.38
C LYS A 276 -23.16 13.31 -2.16
N SER A 277 -22.74 13.83 -1.01
CA SER A 277 -22.80 15.26 -0.70
C SER A 277 -21.57 16.05 -1.14
N LEU A 278 -20.44 15.35 -1.46
CA LEU A 278 -19.18 16.01 -1.83
C LEU A 278 -19.26 16.57 -3.26
N PRO A 279 -18.91 17.85 -3.47
CA PRO A 279 -18.69 18.37 -4.81
C PRO A 279 -17.44 17.70 -5.41
N CYS A 280 -17.55 17.23 -6.64
CA CYS A 280 -16.44 16.54 -7.32
C CYS A 280 -16.38 16.98 -8.77
N ASP A 281 -15.27 17.60 -9.15
CA ASP A 281 -14.88 17.82 -10.54
C ASP A 281 -13.85 16.76 -10.95
N ILE A 282 -12.78 16.58 -10.15
CA ILE A 282 -11.71 15.59 -10.39
C ILE A 282 -11.93 14.40 -9.47
N PHE A 283 -12.22 13.26 -10.09
CA PHE A 283 -12.46 12.00 -9.40
C PHE A 283 -11.22 11.13 -9.35
N LEU A 284 -10.79 10.79 -8.12
CA LEU A 284 -9.65 9.93 -7.79
C LEU A 284 -10.03 8.98 -6.64
N GLY A 285 -9.18 7.99 -6.36
CA GLY A 285 -9.41 7.04 -5.27
C GLY A 285 -8.17 6.25 -4.89
N ALA A 286 -8.28 5.39 -3.89
CA ALA A 286 -7.17 4.61 -3.34
C ALA A 286 -6.64 3.52 -4.29
N HIS A 287 -7.44 3.09 -5.27
CA HIS A 287 -7.01 2.17 -6.32
C HIS A 287 -7.19 2.81 -7.70
N GLY A 288 -6.28 2.51 -8.64
CA GLY A 288 -6.34 2.99 -10.01
C GLY A 288 -7.63 2.62 -10.74
N SER A 289 -8.17 1.43 -10.44
CA SER A 289 -9.43 0.93 -11.01
C SER A 289 -10.68 1.70 -10.56
N TYR A 290 -10.62 2.51 -9.49
CA TYR A 290 -11.79 3.27 -9.06
C TYR A 290 -12.15 4.40 -10.02
N PHE A 291 -11.15 4.98 -10.64
CA PHE A 291 -11.27 6.16 -11.48
C PHE A 291 -10.76 5.95 -12.91
N ASP A 292 -10.72 4.69 -13.37
CA ASP A 292 -10.33 4.28 -14.73
C ASP A 292 -8.94 4.81 -15.13
N LEU A 293 -7.93 4.62 -14.24
CA LEU A 293 -6.58 5.14 -14.44
C LEU A 293 -5.98 4.75 -15.80
N GLU A 294 -6.06 3.44 -16.14
CA GLU A 294 -5.45 2.90 -17.34
C GLU A 294 -6.12 3.40 -18.61
N GLU A 295 -7.43 3.62 -18.58
CA GLU A 295 -8.22 4.14 -19.70
C GLU A 295 -8.03 5.65 -19.86
N LYS A 296 -7.94 6.39 -18.75
CA LYS A 296 -7.86 7.87 -18.75
C LYS A 296 -6.45 8.39 -18.99
N TYR A 297 -5.42 7.74 -18.45
CA TYR A 297 -4.05 8.21 -18.59
C TYR A 297 -3.60 8.38 -20.04
N PRO A 298 -3.85 7.43 -20.98
CA PRO A 298 -3.48 7.62 -22.38
C PRO A 298 -4.19 8.78 -23.08
N LEU A 299 -5.30 9.26 -22.50
CA LEU A 299 -6.06 10.39 -23.03
C LEU A 299 -5.50 11.75 -22.57
N MET A 300 -4.55 11.76 -21.63
CA MET A 300 -3.83 12.96 -21.22
C MET A 300 -3.01 13.49 -22.39
N LYS A 301 -3.44 14.64 -22.95
CA LYS A 301 -2.75 15.31 -24.04
C LYS A 301 -2.41 16.73 -23.61
N GLU A 302 -1.25 17.20 -24.01
CA GLU A 302 -0.85 18.58 -23.77
C GLU A 302 -1.88 19.54 -24.37
N GLY A 303 -2.41 20.46 -23.54
CA GLY A 303 -3.43 21.41 -23.97
C GLY A 303 -4.85 20.86 -24.14
N GLY A 304 -5.05 19.55 -23.97
CA GLY A 304 -6.36 18.89 -24.07
C GLY A 304 -7.23 19.04 -22.82
N THR A 305 -8.43 18.49 -22.87
CA THR A 305 -9.31 18.34 -21.70
C THR A 305 -8.72 17.28 -20.77
N ASN A 306 -8.63 17.59 -19.47
CA ASN A 306 -8.16 16.65 -18.47
C ASN A 306 -9.18 15.52 -18.30
N PRO A 307 -8.84 14.25 -18.59
CA PRO A 307 -9.78 13.12 -18.52
C PRO A 307 -10.18 12.74 -17.09
N PHE A 308 -9.44 13.20 -16.08
CA PHE A 308 -9.77 13.00 -14.67
C PHE A 308 -10.81 14.00 -14.16
N VAL A 309 -11.17 15.04 -14.95
CA VAL A 309 -12.36 15.87 -14.68
C VAL A 309 -13.58 15.07 -15.14
N ASP A 310 -14.12 14.29 -14.20
CA ASP A 310 -15.15 13.29 -14.46
C ASP A 310 -16.18 13.20 -13.33
N PRO A 311 -17.02 14.25 -13.15
CA PRO A 311 -18.07 14.26 -12.14
C PRO A 311 -19.12 13.16 -12.33
N GLU A 312 -19.37 12.76 -13.59
CA GLU A 312 -20.35 11.70 -13.86
C GLU A 312 -19.78 10.30 -13.56
N GLY A 313 -18.50 10.05 -13.83
CA GLY A 313 -17.80 8.83 -13.39
C GLY A 313 -17.83 8.69 -11.87
N TYR A 314 -17.61 9.79 -11.13
CA TYR A 314 -17.75 9.83 -9.67
C TYR A 314 -19.13 9.35 -9.21
N LYS A 315 -20.20 9.94 -9.73
CA LYS A 315 -21.57 9.59 -9.38
C LYS A 315 -21.91 8.14 -9.72
N LYS A 316 -21.50 7.70 -10.91
CA LYS A 316 -21.69 6.32 -11.39
C LYS A 316 -20.98 5.31 -10.50
N PHE A 317 -19.71 5.57 -10.15
CA PHE A 317 -18.92 4.72 -9.29
C PHE A 317 -19.56 4.55 -7.90
N ILE A 318 -19.97 5.67 -7.26
CA ILE A 318 -20.63 5.63 -5.95
C ILE A 318 -21.94 4.85 -6.04
N ALA A 319 -22.76 5.11 -7.05
CA ALA A 319 -24.06 4.44 -7.21
C ALA A 319 -23.89 2.93 -7.37
N GLN A 320 -22.89 2.50 -8.15
CA GLN A 320 -22.58 1.07 -8.34
C GLN A 320 -22.12 0.43 -7.03
N LYS A 321 -21.20 1.06 -6.31
CA LYS A 321 -20.67 0.52 -5.04
C LYS A 321 -21.72 0.47 -3.94
N GLU A 322 -22.60 1.46 -3.88
CA GLU A 322 -23.75 1.43 -2.96
C GLU A 322 -24.69 0.27 -3.31
N GLN A 323 -24.95 0.02 -4.60
CA GLN A 323 -25.77 -1.10 -5.02
C GLN A 323 -25.11 -2.45 -4.66
N ASP A 324 -23.81 -2.58 -4.83
CA ASP A 324 -23.04 -3.77 -4.44
C ASP A 324 -23.18 -4.02 -2.92
N PHE A 325 -22.99 -2.98 -2.10
CA PHE A 325 -23.20 -3.05 -0.65
C PHE A 325 -24.63 -3.48 -0.29
N ARG A 326 -25.66 -2.86 -0.89
CA ARG A 326 -27.06 -3.20 -0.61
C ARG A 326 -27.41 -4.63 -0.98
N THR A 327 -26.83 -5.10 -2.08
CA THR A 327 -27.00 -6.48 -2.54
C THR A 327 -26.39 -7.46 -1.54
N GLU A 328 -25.17 -7.21 -1.09
CA GLU A 328 -24.50 -8.08 -0.10
C GLU A 328 -25.21 -8.01 1.27
N LEU A 329 -25.62 -6.82 1.71
CA LEU A 329 -26.36 -6.65 2.96
C LEU A 329 -27.70 -7.41 2.93
N ALA A 330 -28.44 -7.35 1.82
CA ALA A 330 -29.69 -8.07 1.65
C ALA A 330 -29.47 -9.59 1.70
N LYS A 331 -28.41 -10.06 1.03
CA LYS A 331 -28.03 -11.49 1.05
C LYS A 331 -27.70 -11.97 2.47
N GLN A 332 -26.98 -11.19 3.27
CA GLN A 332 -26.60 -11.57 4.63
C GLN A 332 -27.76 -11.48 5.62
N ARG A 333 -28.83 -10.72 5.33
CA ARG A 333 -30.03 -10.65 6.14
C ARG A 333 -30.99 -11.83 5.95
N VAL A 334 -30.80 -12.63 4.92
CA VAL A 334 -31.60 -13.85 4.72
C VAL A 334 -31.13 -14.90 5.70
N PRO A 335 -31.98 -15.43 6.61
CA PRO A 335 -31.59 -16.51 7.52
C PRO A 335 -31.11 -17.71 6.72
N ASN A 336 -29.95 -18.26 7.05
CA ASN A 336 -29.54 -19.58 6.53
C ASN A 336 -30.61 -20.58 6.96
N ARG A 337 -31.42 -21.09 5.99
CA ARG A 337 -32.39 -22.17 6.20
C ARG A 337 -31.70 -23.50 6.32
#